data_7861d29e0848fc9619b3486a56b15349
#
_entry.id   7861d29e0848fc9619b3486a56b15349
#
_cell.length_a   1.000
_cell.length_b   1.000
_cell.length_c   1.000
_cell.angle_alpha   90.00
_cell.angle_beta   90.00
_cell.angle_gamma   90.00
#
_symmetry.space_group_name_H-M   'P 1'
#
loop_
_entity.id
_entity.type
_entity.pdbx_description
1 polymer ?
#
loop_
_entity_poly.entity_id
_entity_poly.type
_entity_poly.pdbx_seq_one_letter_code
_entity_poly.pdbx_strand_id
1 'polypeptide(L)'
;VGAIVERRLTVPAAQLLVDDSLRALQEIAAAWRQRFEMPLIAVTGSNGKTTTRQMLAAVLAPRGPVLATRGNYNNHIGLPLTLLELRASHCSAVIEMGANHAGEIARLTQLARPQIGVVTQAGDAHLEGFGSRDGVARAKGELFSGLEAGGIAVINVDDAYAGLWRGMAGCRQIGFGMGRDADVGAEGIRATESGMRFELRIPGGGAPVELPLPGRHNVMNALAAAACGVALGLDAAQIAAGLQLVQAPQGRVVWKRT
;
A
#
# COMPACT_ATOMS: atom_id res chain seq x y z
N VAL A 1 11.24 -30.09 11.61
CA VAL A 1 11.87 -28.81 11.21
C VAL A 1 12.88 -29.13 10.12
N GLY A 2 12.89 -28.37 9.03
CA GLY A 2 13.81 -28.48 7.92
C GLY A 2 14.44 -27.13 7.59
N ALA A 3 15.43 -27.12 6.70
CA ALA A 3 16.10 -25.93 6.22
C ALA A 3 16.14 -25.95 4.68
N ILE A 4 16.03 -24.76 4.06
CA ILE A 4 16.34 -24.54 2.65
C ILE A 4 17.74 -23.98 2.61
N VAL A 5 18.64 -24.64 1.87
CA VAL A 5 20.08 -24.37 1.91
C VAL A 5 20.69 -24.40 0.52
N GLU A 6 21.70 -23.58 0.27
CA GLU A 6 22.45 -23.58 -1.01
C GLU A 6 23.60 -24.59 -1.02
N ARG A 7 24.00 -25.06 0.16
CA ARG A 7 24.98 -26.12 0.35
C ARG A 7 24.59 -27.01 1.53
N ARG A 8 24.91 -28.29 1.45
CA ARG A 8 24.64 -29.20 2.55
C ARG A 8 25.35 -28.76 3.83
N LEU A 9 24.62 -28.79 4.93
CA LEU A 9 25.11 -28.48 6.27
C LEU A 9 25.18 -29.75 7.08
N THR A 10 26.17 -29.84 7.97
CA THR A 10 26.33 -30.96 8.90
C THR A 10 25.45 -30.74 10.13
N VAL A 11 24.12 -30.80 9.94
CA VAL A 11 23.13 -30.64 11.01
C VAL A 11 22.08 -31.74 10.91
N PRO A 12 21.50 -32.22 12.04
CA PRO A 12 20.49 -33.27 12.06
C PRO A 12 19.08 -32.70 11.70
N ALA A 13 18.93 -32.13 10.51
CA ALA A 13 17.68 -31.59 10.01
C ALA A 13 17.47 -31.97 8.55
N ALA A 14 16.21 -32.13 8.14
CA ALA A 14 15.89 -32.28 6.72
C ALA A 14 16.34 -31.02 5.96
N GLN A 15 16.99 -31.18 4.82
CA GLN A 15 17.52 -30.09 4.03
C GLN A 15 17.03 -30.20 2.60
N LEU A 16 16.43 -29.09 2.11
CA LEU A 16 16.12 -28.89 0.69
C LEU A 16 17.28 -28.08 0.08
N LEU A 17 18.02 -28.70 -0.82
CA LEU A 17 19.11 -28.05 -1.53
C LEU A 17 18.52 -27.25 -2.72
N VAL A 18 18.89 -25.99 -2.83
CA VAL A 18 18.46 -25.06 -3.89
C VAL A 18 19.67 -24.27 -4.39
N ASP A 19 19.57 -23.73 -5.62
CA ASP A 19 20.65 -22.93 -6.19
C ASP A 19 20.71 -21.51 -5.57
N ASP A 20 19.56 -20.97 -5.15
CA ASP A 20 19.38 -19.61 -4.59
C ASP A 20 18.27 -19.66 -3.53
N SER A 21 18.65 -19.47 -2.28
CA SER A 21 17.72 -19.53 -1.14
C SER A 21 16.74 -18.33 -1.10
N LEU A 22 17.15 -17.17 -1.60
CA LEU A 22 16.27 -16.00 -1.71
C LEU A 22 15.21 -16.21 -2.79
N ARG A 23 15.61 -16.72 -3.93
CA ARG A 23 14.68 -17.08 -5.01
C ARG A 23 13.69 -18.15 -4.54
N ALA A 24 14.16 -19.16 -3.84
CA ALA A 24 13.30 -20.20 -3.27
C ALA A 24 12.28 -19.62 -2.28
N LEU A 25 12.70 -18.72 -1.38
CA LEU A 25 11.79 -18.00 -0.48
C LEU A 25 10.70 -17.26 -1.25
N GLN A 26 11.05 -16.52 -2.31
CA GLN A 26 10.12 -15.76 -3.13
C GLN A 26 9.14 -16.67 -3.87
N GLU A 27 9.60 -17.76 -4.46
CA GLU A 27 8.77 -18.71 -5.19
C GLU A 27 7.78 -19.43 -4.25
N ILE A 28 8.22 -19.83 -3.06
CA ILE A 28 7.35 -20.42 -2.03
C ILE A 28 6.28 -19.41 -1.59
N ALA A 29 6.67 -18.14 -1.34
CA ALA A 29 5.74 -17.10 -0.93
C ALA A 29 4.72 -16.78 -2.04
N ALA A 30 5.13 -16.72 -3.29
CA ALA A 30 4.25 -16.52 -4.43
C ALA A 30 3.27 -17.70 -4.62
N ALA A 31 3.75 -18.95 -4.51
CA ALA A 31 2.90 -20.13 -4.56
C ALA A 31 1.92 -20.17 -3.37
N TRP A 32 2.36 -19.76 -2.19
CA TRP A 32 1.50 -19.65 -1.00
C TRP A 32 0.41 -18.59 -1.21
N ARG A 33 0.79 -17.40 -1.73
CA ARG A 33 -0.16 -16.30 -2.04
C ARG A 33 -1.29 -16.75 -2.98
N GLN A 34 -0.99 -17.57 -3.98
CA GLN A 34 -1.97 -18.05 -4.96
C GLN A 34 -3.08 -18.93 -4.36
N ARG A 35 -2.93 -19.42 -3.13
CA ARG A 35 -3.94 -20.21 -2.44
C ARG A 35 -5.07 -19.38 -1.83
N PHE A 36 -5.00 -18.06 -1.93
CA PHE A 36 -5.93 -17.13 -1.28
C PHE A 36 -6.55 -16.17 -2.31
N GLU A 37 -7.87 -16.10 -2.32
CA GLU A 37 -8.64 -15.23 -3.24
C GLU A 37 -8.98 -13.86 -2.66
N MET A 38 -8.80 -13.69 -1.33
CA MET A 38 -9.10 -12.41 -0.67
C MET A 38 -8.36 -11.24 -1.33
N PRO A 39 -8.96 -10.03 -1.33
CA PRO A 39 -8.34 -8.84 -1.91
C PRO A 39 -7.01 -8.50 -1.22
N LEU A 40 -5.99 -8.28 -2.05
CA LEU A 40 -4.69 -7.79 -1.64
C LEU A 40 -4.47 -6.41 -2.24
N ILE A 41 -4.20 -5.44 -1.38
CA ILE A 41 -3.91 -4.04 -1.73
C ILE A 41 -2.41 -3.81 -1.59
N ALA A 42 -1.75 -3.37 -2.65
CA ALA A 42 -0.35 -2.96 -2.62
C ALA A 42 -0.23 -1.45 -2.50
N VAL A 43 0.63 -0.99 -1.60
CA VAL A 43 0.89 0.43 -1.34
C VAL A 43 2.35 0.75 -1.60
N THR A 44 2.63 1.66 -2.53
CA THR A 44 3.97 2.20 -2.76
C THR A 44 3.95 3.74 -2.84
N GLY A 45 5.12 4.35 -2.98
CA GLY A 45 5.32 5.79 -3.09
C GLY A 45 6.57 6.24 -2.36
N SER A 46 6.96 7.48 -2.54
CA SER A 46 8.13 8.07 -1.86
C SER A 46 7.84 8.28 -0.37
N ASN A 47 6.73 8.88 -0.02
CA ASN A 47 6.27 9.13 1.35
C ASN A 47 4.83 8.65 1.52
N GLY A 48 4.38 8.51 2.78
CA GLY A 48 3.00 8.18 3.12
C GLY A 48 2.64 6.69 3.08
N LYS A 49 3.49 5.81 2.55
CA LYS A 49 3.24 4.35 2.46
C LYS A 49 2.73 3.74 3.77
N THR A 50 3.52 3.86 4.82
CA THR A 50 3.22 3.25 6.13
C THR A 50 1.94 3.82 6.74
N THR A 51 1.72 5.13 6.63
CA THR A 51 0.51 5.78 7.13
C THR A 51 -0.72 5.34 6.32
N THR A 52 -0.64 5.32 5.00
CA THR A 52 -1.71 4.83 4.13
C THR A 52 -2.03 3.36 4.41
N ARG A 53 -1.02 2.51 4.59
CA ARG A 53 -1.20 1.10 4.99
C ARG A 53 -1.95 0.98 6.31
N GLN A 54 -1.59 1.77 7.33
CA GLN A 54 -2.28 1.77 8.63
C GLN A 54 -3.72 2.24 8.51
N MET A 55 -3.97 3.31 7.75
CA MET A 55 -5.32 3.79 7.46
C MET A 55 -6.15 2.72 6.75
N LEU A 56 -5.59 2.06 5.73
CA LEU A 56 -6.24 0.96 5.03
C LEU A 56 -6.58 -0.20 5.97
N ALA A 57 -5.64 -0.60 6.81
CA ALA A 57 -5.90 -1.67 7.78
C ALA A 57 -7.05 -1.32 8.73
N ALA A 58 -7.14 -0.07 9.19
CA ALA A 58 -8.23 0.42 10.04
C ALA A 58 -9.58 0.49 9.29
N VAL A 59 -9.58 0.98 8.05
CA VAL A 59 -10.78 1.05 7.18
C VAL A 59 -11.33 -0.36 6.88
N LEU A 60 -10.46 -1.36 6.74
CA LEU A 60 -10.84 -2.73 6.38
C LEU A 60 -11.13 -3.62 7.59
N ALA A 61 -10.68 -3.26 8.79
CA ALA A 61 -10.84 -4.06 10.02
C ALA A 61 -12.30 -4.46 10.33
N PRO A 62 -13.33 -3.63 10.08
CA PRO A 62 -14.73 -4.04 10.30
C PRO A 62 -15.20 -5.19 9.40
N ARG A 63 -14.51 -5.45 8.29
CA ARG A 63 -14.82 -6.58 7.37
C ARG A 63 -14.18 -7.90 7.81
N GLY A 64 -13.35 -7.89 8.83
CA GLY A 64 -12.66 -9.06 9.38
C GLY A 64 -11.15 -8.89 9.47
N PRO A 65 -10.41 -9.94 9.82
CA PRO A 65 -8.97 -9.89 10.01
C PRO A 65 -8.21 -9.41 8.76
N VAL A 66 -7.31 -8.45 8.96
CA VAL A 66 -6.48 -7.85 7.91
C VAL A 66 -5.02 -8.23 8.14
N LEU A 67 -4.37 -8.87 7.16
CA LEU A 67 -2.92 -8.96 7.16
C LEU A 67 -2.32 -7.64 6.68
N ALA A 68 -1.43 -7.03 7.44
CA ALA A 68 -0.71 -5.83 7.01
C ALA A 68 0.80 -6.01 7.21
N THR A 69 1.60 -5.48 6.28
CA THR A 69 3.07 -5.47 6.41
C THR A 69 3.48 -4.94 7.79
N ARG A 70 4.31 -5.67 8.51
CA ARG A 70 4.85 -5.26 9.80
C ARG A 70 6.15 -4.44 9.63
N GLY A 71 6.29 -3.38 10.40
CA GLY A 71 7.50 -2.56 10.37
C GLY A 71 7.83 -2.11 8.95
N ASN A 72 9.06 -2.41 8.52
CA ASN A 72 9.62 -2.11 7.19
C ASN A 72 9.83 -3.39 6.32
N TYR A 73 9.07 -4.46 6.53
CA TYR A 73 9.16 -5.70 5.74
C TYR A 73 8.55 -5.53 4.34
N ASN A 74 9.05 -4.52 3.62
CA ASN A 74 8.49 -4.04 2.35
C ASN A 74 9.41 -4.27 1.13
N ASN A 75 10.50 -5.03 1.29
CA ASN A 75 11.49 -5.33 0.26
C ASN A 75 11.41 -6.79 -0.22
N HIS A 76 12.37 -7.20 -1.05
CA HIS A 76 12.48 -8.52 -1.68
C HIS A 76 12.64 -9.71 -0.70
N ILE A 77 12.86 -9.45 0.60
CA ILE A 77 12.87 -10.44 1.68
C ILE A 77 11.63 -10.30 2.56
N GLY A 78 11.33 -9.08 3.00
CA GLY A 78 10.27 -8.82 3.96
C GLY A 78 8.87 -9.05 3.40
N LEU A 79 8.64 -8.71 2.12
CA LEU A 79 7.35 -8.96 1.47
C LEU A 79 7.06 -10.46 1.34
N PRO A 80 7.98 -11.34 0.87
CA PRO A 80 7.77 -12.78 0.90
C PRO A 80 7.45 -13.32 2.30
N LEU A 81 8.16 -12.89 3.33
CA LEU A 81 7.87 -13.29 4.71
C LEU A 81 6.46 -12.87 5.15
N THR A 82 6.03 -11.65 4.78
CA THR A 82 4.67 -11.17 5.05
C THR A 82 3.62 -12.03 4.31
N LEU A 83 3.85 -12.39 3.05
CA LEU A 83 2.94 -13.25 2.29
C LEU A 83 2.78 -14.64 2.92
N LEU A 84 3.84 -15.19 3.49
CA LEU A 84 3.79 -16.49 4.20
C LEU A 84 2.97 -16.44 5.51
N GLU A 85 2.67 -15.26 6.03
CA GLU A 85 1.75 -15.08 7.16
C GLU A 85 0.26 -15.16 6.76
N LEU A 86 -0.08 -15.23 5.46
CA LEU A 86 -1.46 -15.36 5.00
C LEU A 86 -2.12 -16.62 5.57
N ARG A 87 -3.38 -16.47 6.00
CA ARG A 87 -4.23 -17.54 6.54
C ARG A 87 -5.63 -17.43 5.94
N ALA A 88 -6.37 -18.53 5.93
CA ALA A 88 -7.75 -18.55 5.45
C ALA A 88 -8.70 -17.65 6.29
N SER A 89 -8.31 -17.29 7.51
CA SER A 89 -9.07 -16.36 8.36
C SER A 89 -8.94 -14.90 7.94
N HIS A 90 -7.93 -14.51 7.14
CA HIS A 90 -7.79 -13.13 6.69
C HIS A 90 -8.84 -12.80 5.63
N CYS A 91 -9.52 -11.66 5.80
CA CYS A 91 -10.51 -11.13 4.87
C CYS A 91 -9.89 -10.19 3.82
N SER A 92 -8.70 -9.66 4.09
CA SER A 92 -7.93 -8.80 3.18
C SER A 92 -6.45 -8.75 3.58
N ALA A 93 -5.60 -8.26 2.66
CA ALA A 93 -4.20 -7.99 2.94
C ALA A 93 -3.79 -6.61 2.44
N VAL A 94 -2.96 -5.89 3.19
CA VAL A 94 -2.40 -4.58 2.83
C VAL A 94 -0.88 -4.67 2.87
N ILE A 95 -0.27 -4.70 1.70
CA ILE A 95 1.15 -4.96 1.52
C ILE A 95 1.88 -3.69 1.10
N GLU A 96 2.80 -3.23 1.94
CA GLU A 96 3.68 -2.11 1.62
C GLU A 96 4.83 -2.58 0.72
N MET A 97 5.13 -1.82 -0.35
CA MET A 97 6.20 -2.09 -1.29
C MET A 97 7.20 -0.93 -1.31
N GLY A 98 8.41 -1.21 -0.87
CA GLY A 98 9.56 -0.30 -0.92
C GLY A 98 10.51 -0.68 -2.05
N ALA A 99 11.20 0.31 -2.64
CA ALA A 99 12.22 0.09 -3.64
C ALA A 99 13.28 1.20 -3.61
N ASN A 100 14.49 0.82 -3.96
CA ASN A 100 15.64 1.71 -4.15
C ASN A 100 16.07 1.79 -5.62
N HIS A 101 15.70 0.79 -6.45
CA HIS A 101 16.07 0.69 -7.87
C HIS A 101 14.85 0.36 -8.73
N ALA A 102 14.95 0.69 -10.02
CA ALA A 102 13.97 0.29 -11.03
C ALA A 102 13.88 -1.25 -11.12
N GLY A 103 12.68 -1.78 -11.41
CA GLY A 103 12.39 -3.22 -11.49
C GLY A 103 12.04 -3.87 -10.15
N GLU A 104 12.38 -3.25 -9.01
CA GLU A 104 12.10 -3.85 -7.71
C GLU A 104 10.59 -3.86 -7.42
N ILE A 105 9.84 -2.78 -7.72
CA ILE A 105 8.38 -2.75 -7.54
C ILE A 105 7.71 -3.75 -8.48
N ALA A 106 8.17 -3.87 -9.73
CA ALA A 106 7.65 -4.87 -10.67
C ALA A 106 7.80 -6.29 -10.10
N ARG A 107 8.98 -6.62 -9.55
CA ARG A 107 9.22 -7.93 -8.93
C ARG A 107 8.32 -8.17 -7.73
N LEU A 108 8.16 -7.20 -6.83
CA LEU A 108 7.29 -7.31 -5.67
C LEU A 108 5.82 -7.47 -6.08
N THR A 109 5.40 -6.78 -7.13
CA THR A 109 4.05 -6.87 -7.69
C THR A 109 3.77 -8.27 -8.25
N GLN A 110 4.73 -8.84 -8.98
CA GLN A 110 4.64 -10.22 -9.50
C GLN A 110 4.47 -11.26 -8.37
N LEU A 111 5.20 -11.08 -7.26
CA LEU A 111 5.12 -11.98 -6.10
C LEU A 111 3.77 -11.86 -5.36
N ALA A 112 3.31 -10.64 -5.14
CA ALA A 112 2.10 -10.35 -4.36
C ALA A 112 0.80 -10.51 -5.16
N ARG A 113 0.82 -10.29 -6.48
CA ARG A 113 -0.35 -10.28 -7.38
C ARG A 113 -1.52 -9.49 -6.77
N PRO A 114 -1.35 -8.17 -6.56
CA PRO A 114 -2.38 -7.36 -5.95
C PRO A 114 -3.56 -7.14 -6.90
N GLN A 115 -4.76 -7.08 -6.34
CA GLN A 115 -5.96 -6.67 -7.07
C GLN A 115 -6.09 -5.14 -7.10
N ILE A 116 -5.55 -4.45 -6.08
CA ILE A 116 -5.56 -3.00 -6.00
C ILE A 116 -4.14 -2.51 -5.77
N GLY A 117 -3.70 -1.57 -6.60
CA GLY A 117 -2.41 -0.89 -6.43
C GLY A 117 -2.61 0.60 -6.16
N VAL A 118 -1.93 1.15 -5.16
CA VAL A 118 -1.93 2.58 -4.88
C VAL A 118 -0.53 3.15 -4.82
N VAL A 119 -0.31 4.24 -5.55
CA VAL A 119 0.91 5.05 -5.45
C VAL A 119 0.56 6.35 -4.74
N THR A 120 1.15 6.57 -3.56
CA THR A 120 0.82 7.75 -2.75
C THR A 120 1.34 9.04 -3.39
N GLN A 121 2.60 9.05 -3.78
CA GLN A 121 3.25 10.16 -4.50
C GLN A 121 4.64 9.79 -5.02
N ALA A 122 5.18 10.56 -5.99
CA ALA A 122 6.57 10.57 -6.38
C ALA A 122 7.28 11.82 -5.83
N GLY A 123 8.24 11.62 -4.94
CA GLY A 123 9.07 12.67 -4.36
C GLY A 123 10.55 12.35 -4.49
N ASP A 124 11.41 13.20 -3.94
CA ASP A 124 12.87 13.12 -4.05
C ASP A 124 13.52 12.06 -3.13
N ALA A 125 12.86 10.91 -2.96
CA ALA A 125 13.39 9.80 -2.16
C ALA A 125 14.21 8.85 -3.04
N HIS A 126 15.39 8.44 -2.55
CA HIS A 126 16.27 7.46 -3.21
C HIS A 126 16.76 7.88 -4.61
N LEU A 127 17.02 9.18 -4.83
CA LEU A 127 17.48 9.71 -6.13
C LEU A 127 18.76 9.04 -6.63
N GLU A 128 19.67 8.63 -5.73
CA GLU A 128 20.90 7.92 -6.09
C GLU A 128 20.62 6.61 -6.85
N GLY A 129 19.57 5.87 -6.46
CA GLY A 129 19.21 4.60 -7.11
C GLY A 129 18.31 4.74 -8.32
N PHE A 130 17.54 5.83 -8.42
CA PHE A 130 16.59 6.06 -9.53
C PHE A 130 17.08 7.10 -10.54
N GLY A 131 18.19 7.82 -10.26
CA GLY A 131 18.81 8.80 -11.12
C GLY A 131 18.07 10.14 -11.22
N SER A 132 16.74 10.15 -11.12
CA SER A 132 15.91 11.35 -11.22
C SER A 132 14.54 11.14 -10.57
N ARG A 133 13.79 12.23 -10.38
CA ARG A 133 12.38 12.15 -9.92
C ARG A 133 11.50 11.44 -10.95
N ASP A 134 11.76 11.58 -12.23
CA ASP A 134 11.10 10.81 -13.30
C ASP A 134 11.39 9.32 -13.15
N GLY A 135 12.62 8.94 -12.83
CA GLY A 135 13.01 7.56 -12.52
C GLY A 135 12.23 7.00 -11.32
N VAL A 136 12.11 7.80 -10.25
CA VAL A 136 11.27 7.44 -9.08
C VAL A 136 9.82 7.21 -9.49
N ALA A 137 9.23 8.12 -10.28
CA ALA A 137 7.84 8.03 -10.71
C ALA A 137 7.60 6.79 -11.59
N ARG A 138 8.49 6.50 -12.54
CA ARG A 138 8.42 5.29 -13.37
C ARG A 138 8.55 4.02 -12.53
N ALA A 139 9.51 3.95 -11.62
CA ALA A 139 9.69 2.80 -10.75
C ALA A 139 8.48 2.56 -9.82
N LYS A 140 7.86 3.62 -9.28
CA LYS A 140 6.62 3.45 -8.49
C LYS A 140 5.44 3.03 -9.38
N GLY A 141 5.37 3.56 -10.62
CA GLY A 141 4.37 3.19 -11.62
C GLY A 141 4.45 1.73 -12.08
N GLU A 142 5.56 1.03 -11.88
CA GLU A 142 5.68 -0.42 -12.13
C GLU A 142 4.58 -1.22 -11.42
N LEU A 143 4.10 -0.74 -10.26
CA LEU A 143 2.94 -1.33 -9.59
C LEU A 143 1.72 -1.37 -10.50
N PHE A 144 1.43 -0.28 -11.19
CA PHE A 144 0.26 -0.19 -12.07
C PHE A 144 0.40 -1.05 -13.32
N SER A 145 1.59 -1.08 -13.92
CA SER A 145 1.87 -1.94 -15.07
C SER A 145 1.80 -3.44 -14.74
N GLY A 146 1.99 -3.79 -13.48
CA GLY A 146 1.92 -5.17 -12.99
C GLY A 146 0.53 -5.62 -12.52
N LEU A 147 -0.48 -4.74 -12.52
CA LEU A 147 -1.86 -5.10 -12.21
C LEU A 147 -2.47 -5.89 -13.37
N GLU A 148 -3.25 -6.92 -13.03
CA GLU A 148 -4.01 -7.67 -14.03
C GLU A 148 -5.17 -6.80 -14.57
N ALA A 149 -5.74 -7.19 -15.72
CA ALA A 149 -6.83 -6.45 -16.38
C ALA A 149 -8.07 -6.25 -15.47
N GLY A 150 -8.34 -7.17 -14.57
CA GLY A 150 -9.40 -7.06 -13.55
C GLY A 150 -9.00 -6.25 -12.30
N GLY A 151 -7.77 -5.74 -12.24
CA GLY A 151 -7.28 -4.95 -11.13
C GLY A 151 -7.78 -3.51 -11.12
N ILE A 152 -7.41 -2.76 -10.08
CA ILE A 152 -7.76 -1.35 -9.91
C ILE A 152 -6.51 -0.55 -9.54
N ALA A 153 -6.19 0.46 -10.34
CA ALA A 153 -5.13 1.42 -10.08
C ALA A 153 -5.70 2.65 -9.33
N VAL A 154 -5.20 2.90 -8.13
CA VAL A 154 -5.58 4.06 -7.31
C VAL A 154 -4.49 5.12 -7.44
N ILE A 155 -4.82 6.22 -8.13
CA ILE A 155 -3.86 7.20 -8.64
C ILE A 155 -4.05 8.54 -7.93
N ASN A 156 -2.97 9.10 -7.38
CA ASN A 156 -2.94 10.48 -6.90
C ASN A 156 -3.02 11.44 -8.10
N VAL A 157 -4.16 12.08 -8.29
CA VAL A 157 -4.38 12.99 -9.44
C VAL A 157 -3.76 14.37 -9.25
N ASP A 158 -3.40 14.72 -8.00
CA ASP A 158 -2.69 15.96 -7.68
C ASP A 158 -1.16 15.83 -7.88
N ASP A 159 -0.65 14.62 -8.14
CA ASP A 159 0.77 14.41 -8.41
C ASP A 159 1.11 14.79 -9.85
N ALA A 160 2.27 15.43 -10.04
CA ALA A 160 2.74 15.81 -11.37
C ALA A 160 2.88 14.62 -12.35
N TYR A 161 3.02 13.41 -11.82
CA TYR A 161 3.14 12.17 -12.58
C TYR A 161 1.84 11.41 -12.78
N ALA A 162 0.69 11.99 -12.41
CA ALA A 162 -0.62 11.36 -12.59
C ALA A 162 -0.85 10.90 -14.05
N GLY A 163 -0.49 11.74 -15.04
CA GLY A 163 -0.60 11.41 -16.45
C GLY A 163 0.24 10.20 -16.86
N LEU A 164 1.48 10.11 -16.35
CA LEU A 164 2.37 8.97 -16.58
C LEU A 164 1.73 7.69 -16.00
N TRP A 165 1.27 7.72 -14.77
CA TRP A 165 0.68 6.57 -14.10
C TRP A 165 -0.62 6.11 -14.75
N ARG A 166 -1.45 7.04 -15.22
CA ARG A 166 -2.65 6.72 -16.01
C ARG A 166 -2.30 5.93 -17.27
N GLY A 167 -1.22 6.32 -17.97
CA GLY A 167 -0.73 5.61 -19.15
C GLY A 167 -0.11 4.24 -18.85
N MET A 168 0.41 4.02 -17.64
CA MET A 168 0.99 2.74 -17.20
C MET A 168 -0.08 1.74 -16.72
N ALA A 169 -1.27 2.20 -16.33
CA ALA A 169 -2.34 1.36 -15.81
C ALA A 169 -3.23 0.81 -16.93
N GLY A 170 -3.11 -0.48 -17.23
CA GLY A 170 -3.95 -1.21 -18.20
C GLY A 170 -5.28 -1.72 -17.63
N CYS A 171 -5.75 -1.16 -16.50
CA CYS A 171 -6.93 -1.62 -15.78
C CYS A 171 -7.82 -0.44 -15.34
N ARG A 172 -8.91 -0.72 -14.61
CA ARG A 172 -9.77 0.32 -14.03
C ARG A 172 -8.97 1.27 -13.15
N GLN A 173 -9.27 2.57 -13.23
CA GLN A 173 -8.59 3.61 -12.48
C GLN A 173 -9.56 4.33 -11.54
N ILE A 174 -9.09 4.69 -10.35
CA ILE A 174 -9.78 5.57 -9.39
C ILE A 174 -8.79 6.67 -9.00
N GLY A 175 -9.16 7.92 -9.27
CA GLY A 175 -8.36 9.10 -8.91
C GLY A 175 -8.66 9.57 -7.50
N PHE A 176 -7.63 9.85 -6.69
CA PHE A 176 -7.79 10.53 -5.42
C PHE A 176 -6.96 11.82 -5.38
N GLY A 177 -7.43 12.81 -4.65
CA GLY A 177 -6.75 14.09 -4.52
C GLY A 177 -7.57 15.14 -3.80
N MET A 178 -7.01 16.31 -3.56
CA MET A 178 -7.69 17.46 -2.99
C MET A 178 -8.28 18.38 -4.08
N GLY A 179 -7.89 18.16 -5.35
CA GLY A 179 -8.45 18.83 -6.51
C GLY A 179 -9.87 18.37 -6.84
N ARG A 180 -10.59 19.17 -7.66
CA ARG A 180 -11.99 18.87 -8.02
C ARG A 180 -12.15 17.69 -8.96
N ASP A 181 -11.10 17.36 -9.70
CA ASP A 181 -11.10 16.29 -10.73
C ASP A 181 -10.86 14.89 -10.15
N ALA A 182 -10.72 14.79 -8.81
CA ALA A 182 -10.57 13.51 -8.13
C ALA A 182 -11.91 12.82 -7.95
N ASP A 183 -11.97 11.50 -8.18
CA ASP A 183 -13.13 10.66 -7.86
C ASP A 183 -13.36 10.60 -6.34
N VAL A 184 -12.24 10.55 -5.58
CA VAL A 184 -12.24 10.55 -4.11
C VAL A 184 -11.49 11.78 -3.62
N GLY A 185 -12.20 12.68 -2.96
CA GLY A 185 -11.70 13.99 -2.56
C GLY A 185 -12.07 14.40 -1.14
N ALA A 186 -11.58 15.58 -0.73
CA ALA A 186 -11.88 16.17 0.56
C ALA A 186 -12.25 17.65 0.41
N GLU A 187 -13.30 18.07 1.12
CA GLU A 187 -13.74 19.46 1.20
C GLU A 187 -13.69 19.97 2.65
N GLY A 188 -13.65 21.30 2.84
CA GLY A 188 -13.71 21.92 4.17
C GLY A 188 -12.54 21.50 5.10
N ILE A 189 -11.37 21.20 4.53
CA ILE A 189 -10.19 20.72 5.29
C ILE A 189 -9.73 21.77 6.29
N ARG A 190 -9.73 21.41 7.58
CA ARG A 190 -9.28 22.28 8.69
C ARG A 190 -8.51 21.47 9.73
N ALA A 191 -7.53 22.11 10.36
CA ALA A 191 -6.83 21.54 11.51
C ALA A 191 -7.72 21.60 12.75
N THR A 192 -7.62 20.61 13.61
CA THR A 192 -8.22 20.54 14.95
C THR A 192 -7.10 20.36 15.98
N GLU A 193 -7.42 20.40 17.27
CA GLU A 193 -6.45 20.14 18.33
C GLU A 193 -5.84 18.73 18.25
N SER A 194 -6.63 17.74 17.79
CA SER A 194 -6.25 16.32 17.74
C SER A 194 -5.85 15.81 16.35
N GLY A 195 -5.99 16.64 15.29
CA GLY A 195 -5.70 16.18 13.93
C GLY A 195 -6.28 17.06 12.82
N MET A 196 -7.01 16.44 11.89
CA MET A 196 -7.64 17.10 10.76
C MET A 196 -9.13 16.75 10.69
N ARG A 197 -9.95 17.71 10.30
CA ARG A 197 -11.37 17.50 9.97
C ARG A 197 -11.63 17.88 8.53
N PHE A 198 -12.44 17.09 7.82
CA PHE A 198 -12.84 17.36 6.45
C PHE A 198 -14.11 16.58 6.08
N GLU A 199 -14.77 16.99 5.02
CA GLU A 199 -15.83 16.23 4.37
C GLU A 199 -15.21 15.32 3.30
N LEU A 200 -15.29 14.00 3.48
CA LEU A 200 -14.89 13.03 2.48
C LEU A 200 -15.94 13.00 1.37
N ARG A 201 -15.50 13.12 0.11
CA ARG A 201 -16.33 13.01 -1.08
C ARG A 201 -15.91 11.77 -1.87
N ILE A 202 -16.88 10.90 -2.15
CA ILE A 202 -16.71 9.71 -3.00
C ILE A 202 -17.83 9.63 -4.04
N PRO A 203 -17.72 8.81 -5.11
CA PRO A 203 -18.85 8.53 -5.97
C PRO A 203 -20.04 7.98 -5.17
N GLY A 204 -21.19 8.68 -5.29
CA GLY A 204 -22.43 8.28 -4.62
C GLY A 204 -22.65 8.87 -3.21
N GLY A 205 -21.74 9.72 -2.69
CA GLY A 205 -21.99 10.39 -1.41
C GLY A 205 -20.75 10.96 -0.72
N GLY A 206 -20.92 11.34 0.53
CA GLY A 206 -19.87 11.89 1.38
C GLY A 206 -20.12 11.58 2.85
N ALA A 207 -19.10 11.84 3.68
CA ALA A 207 -19.21 11.71 5.13
C ALA A 207 -18.18 12.61 5.84
N PRO A 208 -18.50 13.17 7.01
CA PRO A 208 -17.54 13.89 7.82
C PRO A 208 -16.48 12.95 8.38
N VAL A 209 -15.22 13.36 8.29
CA VAL A 209 -14.06 12.64 8.83
C VAL A 209 -13.36 13.48 9.88
N GLU A 210 -13.13 12.89 11.05
CA GLU A 210 -12.22 13.40 12.07
C GLU A 210 -10.99 12.49 12.09
N LEU A 211 -9.94 12.91 11.38
CA LEU A 211 -8.71 12.15 11.26
C LEU A 211 -7.78 12.50 12.44
N PRO A 212 -7.42 11.54 13.33
CA PRO A 212 -6.57 11.81 14.50
C PRO A 212 -5.08 11.91 14.15
N LEU A 213 -4.78 12.52 13.00
CA LEU A 213 -3.43 12.75 12.50
C LEU A 213 -3.35 14.15 11.91
N PRO A 214 -2.40 15.01 12.35
CA PRO A 214 -2.27 16.37 11.87
C PRO A 214 -1.65 16.45 10.47
N GLY A 215 -1.97 17.52 9.75
CA GLY A 215 -1.34 17.90 8.50
C GLY A 215 -2.07 17.42 7.23
N ARG A 216 -2.05 18.29 6.22
CA ARG A 216 -2.71 18.03 4.92
C ARG A 216 -2.18 16.79 4.21
N HIS A 217 -0.91 16.45 4.39
CA HIS A 217 -0.33 15.21 3.85
C HIS A 217 -1.02 13.95 4.40
N ASN A 218 -1.51 13.97 5.65
CA ASN A 218 -2.29 12.87 6.21
C ASN A 218 -3.72 12.84 5.68
N VAL A 219 -4.30 13.99 5.29
CA VAL A 219 -5.55 14.00 4.52
C VAL A 219 -5.34 13.31 3.17
N MET A 220 -4.25 13.58 2.45
CA MET A 220 -3.92 12.91 1.20
C MET A 220 -3.75 11.39 1.39
N ASN A 221 -3.06 10.96 2.46
CA ASN A 221 -2.94 9.52 2.80
C ASN A 221 -4.32 8.90 3.10
N ALA A 222 -5.20 9.64 3.76
CA ALA A 222 -6.58 9.19 4.03
C ALA A 222 -7.40 9.06 2.75
N LEU A 223 -7.25 9.99 1.80
CA LEU A 223 -7.90 9.90 0.48
C LEU A 223 -7.40 8.69 -0.33
N ALA A 224 -6.10 8.37 -0.26
CA ALA A 224 -5.54 7.16 -0.86
C ALA A 224 -6.18 5.90 -0.26
N ALA A 225 -6.32 5.85 1.07
CA ALA A 225 -6.98 4.74 1.76
C ALA A 225 -8.47 4.68 1.44
N ALA A 226 -9.15 5.83 1.38
CA ALA A 226 -10.55 5.93 1.01
C ALA A 226 -10.81 5.42 -0.42
N ALA A 227 -9.97 5.78 -1.38
CA ALA A 227 -10.08 5.31 -2.76
C ALA A 227 -9.93 3.78 -2.88
N CYS A 228 -9.04 3.17 -2.09
CA CYS A 228 -8.97 1.71 -1.99
C CYS A 228 -10.23 1.11 -1.33
N GLY A 229 -10.82 1.79 -0.34
CA GLY A 229 -12.10 1.41 0.26
C GLY A 229 -13.25 1.44 -0.76
N VAL A 230 -13.32 2.50 -1.56
CA VAL A 230 -14.27 2.61 -2.69
C VAL A 230 -14.07 1.49 -3.71
N ALA A 231 -12.81 1.16 -4.03
CA ALA A 231 -12.49 0.04 -4.93
C ALA A 231 -13.03 -1.30 -4.42
N LEU A 232 -13.15 -1.46 -3.09
CA LEU A 232 -13.70 -2.63 -2.41
C LEU A 232 -15.21 -2.53 -2.10
N GLY A 233 -15.88 -1.47 -2.58
CA GLY A 233 -17.32 -1.27 -2.41
C GLY A 233 -17.74 -0.77 -1.03
N LEU A 234 -16.84 -0.14 -0.27
CA LEU A 234 -17.19 0.54 0.98
C LEU A 234 -17.87 1.88 0.69
N ASP A 235 -18.86 2.23 1.49
CA ASP A 235 -19.50 3.54 1.47
C ASP A 235 -18.69 4.59 2.29
N ALA A 236 -19.08 5.86 2.16
CA ALA A 236 -18.38 6.97 2.81
C ALA A 236 -18.41 6.87 4.35
N ALA A 237 -19.50 6.38 4.93
CA ALA A 237 -19.65 6.26 6.38
C ALA A 237 -18.73 5.16 6.94
N GLN A 238 -18.64 4.01 6.25
CA GLN A 238 -17.73 2.91 6.62
C GLN A 238 -16.27 3.35 6.55
N ILE A 239 -15.89 4.07 5.49
CA ILE A 239 -14.53 4.61 5.32
C ILE A 239 -14.22 5.64 6.41
N ALA A 240 -15.12 6.59 6.66
CA ALA A 240 -14.95 7.61 7.68
C ALA A 240 -14.78 6.99 9.08
N ALA A 241 -15.62 6.02 9.43
CA ALA A 241 -15.54 5.32 10.70
C ALA A 241 -14.17 4.61 10.89
N GLY A 242 -13.65 3.96 9.84
CA GLY A 242 -12.32 3.33 9.88
C GLY A 242 -11.18 4.34 10.03
N LEU A 243 -11.24 5.47 9.32
CA LEU A 243 -10.23 6.53 9.39
C LEU A 243 -10.15 7.20 10.78
N GLN A 244 -11.25 7.28 11.52
CA GLN A 244 -11.28 7.82 12.88
C GLN A 244 -10.57 6.91 13.90
N LEU A 245 -10.44 5.62 13.62
CA LEU A 245 -9.80 4.64 14.50
C LEU A 245 -8.27 4.55 14.31
N VAL A 246 -7.71 5.33 13.39
CA VAL A 246 -6.28 5.28 13.08
C VAL A 246 -5.46 5.80 14.25
N GLN A 247 -4.48 5.01 14.67
CA GLN A 247 -3.52 5.43 15.70
C GLN A 247 -2.28 6.06 15.05
N ALA A 248 -1.74 7.09 15.69
CA ALA A 248 -0.48 7.68 15.25
C ALA A 248 0.64 6.62 15.25
N PRO A 249 1.49 6.54 14.20
CA PRO A 249 2.60 5.61 14.17
C PRO A 249 3.51 5.80 15.38
N GLN A 250 3.73 4.75 16.18
CA GLN A 250 4.69 4.78 17.28
C GLN A 250 6.09 5.08 16.71
N GLY A 251 6.79 6.05 17.32
CA GLY A 251 8.19 6.37 16.98
C GLY A 251 8.39 7.54 16.00
N ARG A 252 7.34 8.25 15.55
CA ARG A 252 7.49 9.53 14.84
C ARG A 252 7.30 10.68 15.83
N VAL A 253 8.25 11.63 15.82
CA VAL A 253 8.31 12.79 16.73
C VAL A 253 6.99 13.53 16.76
N VAL A 254 6.33 13.52 17.90
CA VAL A 254 5.21 14.41 18.19
C VAL A 254 5.83 15.77 18.55
N TRP A 255 5.64 16.77 17.70
CA TRP A 255 6.01 18.14 18.05
C TRP A 255 5.15 18.58 19.23
N LYS A 256 5.72 18.61 20.43
CA LYS A 256 5.12 19.37 21.55
C LYS A 256 5.33 20.85 21.23
N ARG A 257 4.26 21.60 21.08
CA ARG A 257 4.32 23.06 21.14
C ARG A 257 4.83 23.41 22.53
N THR A 258 5.97 24.07 22.59
CA THR A 258 6.42 24.88 23.73
C THR A 258 5.66 26.20 23.71
#